data_657240369576646674ce16531c30f8d6
#
_entry.id   657240369576646674ce16531c30f8d6
#
_cell.length_a   1.000
_cell.length_b   1.000
_cell.length_c   1.000
_cell.angle_alpha   90.00
_cell.angle_beta   90.00
_cell.angle_gamma   90.00
#
_symmetry.space_group_name_H-M   'P 1'
#
loop_
_entity.id
_entity.type
_entity.pdbx_description
1 polymer ?
#
loop_
_entity_poly.entity_id
_entity_poly.type
_entity_poly.pdbx_seq_one_letter_code
_entity_poly.pdbx_strand_id
1 'polypeptide(L)'
;MSRESVILVHGLWMNGVELSVLGQHLRRDHGFAVRTFSYPTLHGNAAEICGELAKFGASVADAGRVHFVGHSLGGVLVHRTLSECGREFNGNAVVLGTPLNGSKAASGAARWPMLRPLLGPHVRNELAVAK
;
A
#
# COMPACT_ATOMS: atom_id res chain seq x y z
N MET A 1 -15.39 13.12 19.51
CA MET A 1 -14.38 13.55 18.51
C MET A 1 -14.04 12.41 17.59
N SER A 2 -14.13 12.64 16.29
CA SER A 2 -13.71 11.64 15.32
C SER A 2 -12.19 11.49 15.38
N ARG A 3 -11.73 10.26 15.47
CA ARG A 3 -10.31 9.96 15.51
C ARG A 3 -9.81 9.73 14.10
N GLU A 4 -8.74 10.40 13.72
CA GLU A 4 -8.13 10.16 12.41
C GLU A 4 -7.28 8.90 12.47
N SER A 5 -7.40 8.08 11.44
CA SER A 5 -6.69 6.81 11.32
C SER A 5 -5.74 6.83 10.14
N VAL A 6 -4.62 6.13 10.28
CA VAL A 6 -3.64 5.94 9.21
C VAL A 6 -3.47 4.44 8.97
N ILE A 7 -3.63 4.03 7.72
CA ILE A 7 -3.37 2.66 7.29
C ILE A 7 -2.01 2.63 6.59
N LEU A 8 -1.11 1.81 7.09
CA LEU A 8 0.22 1.61 6.53
C LEU A 8 0.20 0.37 5.63
N VAL A 9 0.67 0.52 4.40
CA VAL A 9 0.73 -0.58 3.42
C VAL A 9 2.18 -0.81 3.01
N HIS A 10 2.70 -1.99 3.36
CA HIS A 10 4.11 -2.35 3.19
C HIS A 10 4.48 -2.63 1.73
N GLY A 11 5.79 -2.70 1.48
CA GLY A 11 6.34 -3.00 0.16
C GLY A 11 6.57 -4.49 -0.09
N LEU A 12 7.27 -4.74 -1.18
CA LEU A 12 7.60 -6.10 -1.63
C LEU A 12 8.48 -6.82 -0.61
N TRP A 13 8.14 -8.10 -0.34
CA TRP A 13 8.83 -8.99 0.62
C TRP A 13 8.81 -8.49 2.06
N MET A 14 8.05 -7.47 2.35
CA MET A 14 7.94 -6.93 3.69
C MET A 14 6.63 -7.34 4.32
N ASN A 15 6.57 -7.20 5.63
CA ASN A 15 5.37 -7.58 6.41
C ASN A 15 4.86 -6.41 7.25
N GLY A 16 5.35 -5.20 6.97
CA GLY A 16 4.95 -4.00 7.69
C GLY A 16 5.91 -3.56 8.77
N VAL A 17 6.93 -4.37 9.08
CA VAL A 17 7.91 -4.03 10.13
C VAL A 17 8.68 -2.75 9.77
N GLU A 18 9.00 -2.56 8.49
CA GLU A 18 9.72 -1.38 8.02
C GLU A 18 8.97 -0.07 8.26
N LEU A 19 7.66 -0.14 8.40
CA LEU A 19 6.83 1.03 8.68
C LEU A 19 6.52 1.20 10.17
N SER A 20 7.02 0.31 11.03
CA SER A 20 6.68 0.33 12.46
C SER A 20 7.18 1.59 13.17
N VAL A 21 8.36 2.08 12.80
CA VAL A 21 8.90 3.32 13.38
C VAL A 21 8.03 4.52 13.01
N LEU A 22 7.66 4.62 11.74
CA LEU A 22 6.73 5.66 11.29
C LEU A 22 5.39 5.55 12.02
N GLY A 23 4.87 4.33 12.16
CA GLY A 23 3.62 4.10 12.87
C GLY A 23 3.68 4.57 14.33
N GLN A 24 4.79 4.31 15.00
CA GLN A 24 4.98 4.77 16.38
C GLN A 24 5.00 6.29 16.48
N HIS A 25 5.69 6.96 15.57
CA HIS A 25 5.70 8.42 15.53
C HIS A 25 4.30 9.00 15.30
N LEU A 26 3.57 8.44 14.37
CA LEU A 26 2.21 8.88 14.08
C LEU A 26 1.29 8.73 15.29
N ARG A 27 1.43 7.66 16.04
CA ARG A 27 0.65 7.44 17.28
C ARG A 27 1.05 8.41 18.38
N ARG A 28 2.35 8.47 18.70
CA ARG A 28 2.86 9.20 19.86
C ARG A 28 2.84 10.70 19.66
N ASP A 29 3.29 11.17 18.50
CA ASP A 29 3.54 12.58 18.27
C ASP A 29 2.34 13.29 17.68
N HIS A 30 1.45 12.56 16.99
CA HIS A 30 0.34 13.15 16.26
C HIS A 30 -1.03 12.58 16.64
N GLY A 31 -1.09 11.58 17.49
CA GLY A 31 -2.35 11.04 18.01
C GLY A 31 -3.20 10.25 17.04
N PHE A 32 -2.64 9.82 15.91
CA PHE A 32 -3.36 8.97 14.96
C PHE A 32 -3.62 7.58 15.51
N ALA A 33 -4.74 6.98 15.14
CA ALA A 33 -4.91 5.55 15.24
C ALA A 33 -4.20 4.91 14.04
N VAL A 34 -3.25 4.01 14.27
CA VAL A 34 -2.44 3.43 13.20
C VAL A 34 -2.75 1.95 13.05
N ARG A 35 -3.02 1.54 11.84
CA ARG A 35 -3.26 0.15 11.45
C ARG A 35 -2.30 -0.23 10.33
N THR A 36 -1.82 -1.46 10.35
CA THR A 36 -1.00 -1.99 9.27
C THR A 36 -1.81 -3.01 8.48
N PHE A 37 -1.85 -2.82 7.17
CA PHE A 37 -2.45 -3.78 6.25
C PHE A 37 -1.36 -4.68 5.70
N SER A 38 -1.48 -5.97 5.96
CA SER A 38 -0.54 -6.98 5.48
C SER A 38 -1.17 -7.81 4.36
N TYR A 39 -0.39 -8.12 3.34
CA TYR A 39 -0.84 -8.87 2.18
C TYR A 39 0.27 -9.78 1.67
N PRO A 40 -0.07 -10.88 0.96
CA PRO A 40 0.96 -11.73 0.38
C PRO A 40 1.59 -11.04 -0.83
N THR A 41 2.93 -10.92 -0.83
CA THR A 41 3.66 -10.24 -1.92
C THR A 41 4.05 -11.19 -3.05
N LEU A 42 4.05 -12.51 -2.80
CA LEU A 42 4.50 -13.51 -3.77
C LEU A 42 3.35 -14.25 -4.46
N HIS A 43 2.13 -14.14 -3.95
CA HIS A 43 0.95 -14.79 -4.54
C HIS A 43 -0.29 -13.93 -4.32
N GLY A 44 -1.38 -14.33 -4.94
CA GLY A 44 -2.58 -13.51 -5.04
C GLY A 44 -2.54 -12.62 -6.28
N ASN A 45 -3.51 -11.79 -6.46
CA ASN A 45 -3.51 -10.81 -7.54
C ASN A 45 -3.84 -9.41 -7.02
N ALA A 46 -3.43 -8.39 -7.77
CA ALA A 46 -3.56 -7.00 -7.36
C ALA A 46 -5.03 -6.58 -7.15
N ALA A 47 -5.94 -7.07 -7.98
CA ALA A 47 -7.36 -6.74 -7.86
C ALA A 47 -7.94 -7.25 -6.55
N GLU A 48 -7.62 -8.49 -6.17
CA GLU A 48 -8.06 -9.07 -4.90
C GLU A 48 -7.47 -8.32 -3.70
N ILE A 49 -6.18 -8.01 -3.76
CA ILE A 49 -5.49 -7.29 -2.69
C ILE A 49 -6.07 -5.88 -2.53
N CYS A 50 -6.33 -5.18 -3.63
CA CYS A 50 -6.98 -3.88 -3.59
C CYS A 50 -8.40 -3.96 -3.04
N GLY A 51 -9.14 -5.01 -3.37
CA GLY A 51 -10.45 -5.27 -2.79
C GLY A 51 -10.40 -5.46 -1.27
N GLU A 52 -9.42 -6.22 -0.79
CA GLU A 52 -9.19 -6.42 0.64
C GLU A 52 -8.77 -5.12 1.33
N LEU A 53 -7.92 -4.33 0.70
CA LEU A 53 -7.49 -3.04 1.23
C LEU A 53 -8.69 -2.06 1.32
N ALA A 54 -9.55 -2.05 0.32
CA ALA A 54 -10.76 -1.22 0.33
C ALA A 54 -11.70 -1.63 1.49
N LYS A 55 -11.89 -2.92 1.70
CA LYS A 55 -12.69 -3.43 2.83
C LYS A 55 -12.08 -3.06 4.17
N PHE A 56 -10.76 -3.19 4.27
CA PHE A 56 -10.03 -2.82 5.48
C PHE A 56 -10.18 -1.33 5.77
N GLY A 57 -10.02 -0.49 4.76
CA GLY A 57 -10.23 0.95 4.88
C GLY A 57 -11.64 1.30 5.31
N ALA A 58 -12.64 0.65 4.72
CA ALA A 58 -14.05 0.87 5.08
C ALA A 58 -14.32 0.51 6.54
N SER A 59 -13.72 -0.58 7.04
CA SER A 59 -13.89 -1.00 8.43
C SER A 59 -13.28 0.00 9.42
N VAL A 60 -12.25 0.72 9.00
CA VAL A 60 -11.57 1.75 9.82
C VAL A 60 -12.28 3.11 9.71
N ALA A 61 -12.92 3.37 8.58
CA ALA A 61 -13.54 4.66 8.27
C ALA A 61 -14.68 5.04 9.22
N ASP A 62 -15.32 4.07 9.85
CA ASP A 62 -16.40 4.32 10.82
C ASP A 62 -15.94 5.18 12.01
N ALA A 63 -14.64 5.19 12.29
CA ALA A 63 -14.06 5.98 13.37
C ALA A 63 -13.70 7.42 12.95
N GLY A 64 -13.82 7.77 11.66
CA GLY A 64 -13.51 9.10 11.16
C GLY A 64 -12.70 9.07 9.87
N ARG A 65 -11.83 10.08 9.68
CA ARG A 65 -11.00 10.19 8.48
C ARG A 65 -9.96 9.09 8.42
N VAL A 66 -9.74 8.55 7.23
CA VAL A 66 -8.76 7.50 6.98
C VAL A 66 -7.71 7.99 6.00
N HIS A 67 -6.47 7.95 6.41
CA HIS A 67 -5.31 8.27 5.58
C HIS A 67 -4.57 6.97 5.24
N PHE A 68 -3.89 6.97 4.12
CA PHE A 68 -3.10 5.83 3.67
C PHE A 68 -1.65 6.23 3.49
N VAL A 69 -0.73 5.38 3.93
CA VAL A 69 0.69 5.52 3.64
C VAL A 69 1.15 4.22 3.00
N GLY A 70 1.57 4.29 1.75
CA GLY A 70 2.07 3.15 1.01
C GLY A 70 3.55 3.27 0.71
N HIS A 71 4.31 2.21 0.97
CA HIS A 71 5.74 2.14 0.68
C HIS A 71 5.99 1.21 -0.49
N SER A 72 6.71 1.67 -1.52
CA SER A 72 7.08 0.90 -2.69
C SER A 72 5.83 0.30 -3.37
N LEU A 73 5.72 -1.02 -3.52
CA LEU A 73 4.54 -1.68 -4.06
C LEU A 73 3.26 -1.32 -3.29
N GLY A 74 3.37 -1.15 -1.98
CA GLY A 74 2.24 -0.72 -1.15
C GLY A 74 1.62 0.58 -1.62
N GLY A 75 2.44 1.52 -2.11
CA GLY A 75 1.96 2.77 -2.68
C GLY A 75 1.20 2.59 -3.99
N VAL A 76 1.63 1.64 -4.84
CA VAL A 76 0.90 1.29 -6.07
C VAL A 76 -0.48 0.74 -5.72
N LEU A 77 -0.55 -0.14 -4.72
CA LEU A 77 -1.81 -0.72 -4.27
C LEU A 77 -2.75 0.33 -3.68
N VAL A 78 -2.22 1.25 -2.91
CA VAL A 78 -2.99 2.39 -2.36
C VAL A 78 -3.54 3.25 -3.49
N HIS A 79 -2.69 3.62 -4.45
CA HIS A 79 -3.10 4.44 -5.59
C HIS A 79 -4.23 3.78 -6.37
N ARG A 80 -4.07 2.51 -6.70
CA ARG A 80 -5.09 1.74 -7.42
C ARG A 80 -6.40 1.65 -6.63
N THR A 81 -6.32 1.32 -5.35
CA THR A 81 -7.49 1.21 -4.48
C THR A 81 -8.26 2.52 -4.41
N LEU A 82 -7.56 3.64 -4.22
CA LEU A 82 -8.19 4.95 -4.13
C LEU A 82 -8.76 5.41 -5.48
N SER A 83 -8.14 5.03 -6.59
CA SER A 83 -8.66 5.32 -7.93
C SER A 83 -9.98 4.61 -8.19
N GLU A 84 -10.14 3.39 -7.69
CA GLU A 84 -11.35 2.58 -7.87
C GLU A 84 -12.43 2.91 -6.83
N CYS A 85 -12.04 3.21 -5.57
CA CYS A 85 -12.94 3.37 -4.44
C CYS A 85 -12.76 4.68 -3.67
N GLY A 86 -12.06 5.66 -4.26
CA GLY A 86 -11.63 6.89 -3.57
C GLY A 86 -12.73 7.73 -2.95
N ARG A 87 -13.97 7.59 -3.41
CA ARG A 87 -15.11 8.34 -2.87
C ARG A 87 -15.51 7.89 -1.46
N GLU A 88 -15.09 6.69 -1.06
CA GLU A 88 -15.43 6.11 0.23
C GLU A 88 -14.52 6.59 1.35
N PHE A 89 -13.40 7.24 1.00
CA PHE A 89 -12.39 7.63 1.98
C PHE A 89 -12.22 9.15 2.03
N ASN A 90 -12.35 9.70 3.22
CA ASN A 90 -12.12 11.11 3.48
C ASN A 90 -10.79 11.27 4.21
N GLY A 91 -9.72 11.47 3.46
CA GLY A 91 -8.37 11.61 4.00
C GLY A 91 -7.36 11.79 2.89
N ASN A 92 -6.10 11.66 3.24
CA ASN A 92 -4.98 11.84 2.33
C ASN A 92 -4.24 10.53 2.11
N ALA A 93 -3.49 10.45 1.01
CA ALA A 93 -2.60 9.34 0.74
C ALA A 93 -1.18 9.87 0.52
N VAL A 94 -0.21 9.19 1.13
CA VAL A 94 1.21 9.48 0.96
C VAL A 94 1.87 8.21 0.43
N VAL A 95 2.67 8.36 -0.62
CA VAL A 95 3.41 7.25 -1.19
C VAL A 95 4.90 7.50 -1.04
N LEU A 96 5.63 6.48 -0.59
CA LEU A 96 7.05 6.57 -0.30
C LEU A 96 7.80 5.61 -1.22
N GLY A 97 8.69 6.16 -2.05
CA GLY A 97 9.49 5.35 -2.95
C GLY A 97 8.66 4.49 -3.90
N THR A 98 7.53 5.02 -4.38
CA THR A 98 6.56 4.26 -5.16
C THR A 98 6.68 4.62 -6.65
N PRO A 99 6.82 3.62 -7.55
CA PRO A 99 6.93 3.84 -8.99
C PRO A 99 5.53 4.00 -9.64
N LEU A 100 4.85 5.11 -9.37
CA LEU A 100 3.48 5.33 -9.90
C LEU A 100 3.43 5.41 -11.42
N ASN A 101 4.48 5.94 -12.04
CA ASN A 101 4.58 6.05 -13.51
C ASN A 101 5.46 4.96 -14.10
N GLY A 102 5.69 3.87 -13.35
CA GLY A 102 6.71 2.90 -13.67
C GLY A 102 8.10 3.43 -13.40
N SER A 103 9.04 2.57 -13.07
CA SER A 103 10.42 2.96 -12.93
C SER A 103 11.31 2.04 -13.73
N LYS A 104 12.41 2.59 -14.27
CA LYS A 104 13.43 1.79 -14.95
C LYS A 104 14.02 0.74 -14.01
N ALA A 105 14.16 1.06 -12.73
CA ALA A 105 14.64 0.12 -11.73
C ALA A 105 13.66 -1.03 -11.52
N ALA A 106 12.36 -0.73 -11.38
CA ALA A 106 11.33 -1.75 -11.24
C ALA A 106 11.23 -2.62 -12.49
N SER A 107 11.25 -2.00 -13.68
CA SER A 107 11.25 -2.72 -14.95
C SER A 107 12.52 -3.57 -15.10
N GLY A 108 13.67 -3.04 -14.69
CA GLY A 108 14.95 -3.75 -14.69
C GLY A 108 14.93 -4.96 -13.76
N ALA A 109 14.41 -4.81 -12.55
CA ALA A 109 14.27 -5.92 -11.60
C ALA A 109 13.36 -7.02 -12.16
N ALA A 110 12.26 -6.64 -12.83
CA ALA A 110 11.35 -7.60 -13.45
C ALA A 110 12.00 -8.35 -14.63
N ARG A 111 13.03 -7.79 -15.24
CA ARG A 111 13.78 -8.42 -16.34
C ARG A 111 14.85 -9.40 -15.86
N TRP A 112 15.23 -9.35 -14.59
CA TRP A 112 16.26 -10.25 -14.06
C TRP A 112 15.65 -11.64 -13.81
N PRO A 113 16.12 -12.68 -14.53
CA PRO A 113 15.53 -14.02 -14.41
C PRO A 113 15.53 -14.57 -12.98
N MET A 114 16.57 -14.24 -12.19
CA MET A 114 16.69 -14.67 -10.80
C MET A 114 15.62 -14.07 -9.90
N LEU A 115 15.14 -12.88 -10.23
CA LEU A 115 14.14 -12.17 -9.42
C LEU A 115 12.71 -12.45 -9.85
N ARG A 116 12.52 -12.93 -11.09
CA ARG A 116 11.18 -13.23 -11.60
C ARG A 116 10.39 -14.20 -10.75
N PRO A 117 10.96 -15.33 -10.28
CA PRO A 117 10.22 -16.25 -9.42
C PRO A 117 9.86 -15.64 -8.07
N LEU A 118 10.64 -14.64 -7.62
CA LEU A 118 10.42 -13.94 -6.35
C LEU A 118 9.42 -12.81 -6.48
N LEU A 119 9.17 -12.36 -7.71
CA LEU A 119 8.15 -11.36 -8.01
C LEU A 119 6.88 -12.11 -8.40
N GLY A 120 5.88 -12.11 -7.55
CA GLY A 120 4.59 -12.73 -7.85
C GLY A 120 3.97 -12.11 -9.12
N PRO A 121 2.99 -12.79 -9.76
CA PRO A 121 2.38 -12.30 -10.99
C PRO A 121 1.80 -10.90 -10.88
N HIS A 122 1.19 -10.58 -9.75
CA HIS A 122 0.62 -9.26 -9.51
C HIS A 122 1.69 -8.16 -9.46
N VAL A 123 2.85 -8.44 -8.86
CA VAL A 123 3.96 -7.49 -8.81
C VAL A 123 4.48 -7.18 -10.20
N ARG A 124 4.70 -8.23 -11.01
CA ARG A 124 5.18 -8.05 -12.37
C ARG A 124 4.22 -7.21 -13.21
N ASN A 125 2.93 -7.47 -13.08
CA ASN A 125 1.91 -6.76 -13.84
C ASN A 125 1.81 -5.29 -13.41
N GLU A 126 1.76 -5.03 -12.12
CA GLU A 126 1.64 -3.66 -11.62
C GLU A 126 2.89 -2.82 -11.89
N LEU A 127 4.08 -3.40 -11.75
CA LEU A 127 5.31 -2.67 -12.00
C LEU A 127 5.61 -2.50 -13.50
N ALA A 128 5.16 -3.44 -14.32
CA ALA A 128 5.39 -3.38 -15.77
C ALA A 128 4.38 -2.47 -16.48
N VAL A 129 3.17 -2.37 -15.99
CA VAL A 129 2.09 -1.60 -16.61
C VAL A 129 2.04 -0.16 -16.15
N ALA A 130 2.67 0.16 -15.04
CA ALA A 130 2.75 1.54 -14.53
C ALA A 130 3.68 2.38 -15.42
N LYS A 131 3.24 2.65 -16.65
CA LYS A 131 3.92 3.55 -17.58
C LYS A 131 3.36 4.95 -17.47
#